data_cf96f34026a3355a40621d87fc0dcab5
#
_entry.id   cf96f34026a3355a40621d87fc0dcab5
#
_cell.length_a   1.000
_cell.length_b   1.000
_cell.length_c   1.000
_cell.angle_alpha   90.00
_cell.angle_beta   90.00
_cell.angle_gamma   90.00
#
_symmetry.space_group_name_H-M   'P 1'
#
loop_
_entity.id
_entity.type
_entity.pdbx_description
1 polymer ?
#
loop_
_entity_poly.entity_id
_entity_poly.type
_entity_poly.pdbx_seq_one_letter_code
_entity_poly.pdbx_strand_id
1 'polypeptide(L)'
;IFIRYFSPISKFFFKETPKIWNKYWTAGEFIPVELDEKKKYAIVRVKNLNLHPIYCLYLEGYFSTFAHLVTGAEEINIEETKCVFRGDQYHEYLIKWK
;
A
#
# COMPACT_ATOMS: atom_id res chain seq x y z
N ILE A 1 -19.70 -9.54 -1.78
CA ILE A 1 -19.04 -8.36 -2.37
C ILE A 1 -19.43 -7.09 -1.65
N PHE A 2 -20.71 -6.86 -1.45
CA PHE A 2 -21.17 -5.68 -0.71
C PHE A 2 -20.59 -5.59 0.68
N ILE A 3 -20.48 -6.72 1.35
CA ILE A 3 -19.95 -6.77 2.71
C ILE A 3 -18.52 -6.23 2.76
N ARG A 4 -17.72 -6.50 1.74
CA ARG A 4 -16.35 -6.01 1.66
C ARG A 4 -16.26 -4.49 1.67
N TYR A 5 -17.14 -3.82 0.92
CA TYR A 5 -17.11 -2.37 0.82
C TYR A 5 -17.55 -1.68 2.10
N PHE A 6 -18.23 -2.41 2.98
CA PHE A 6 -18.70 -1.85 4.23
C PHE A 6 -17.88 -2.28 5.44
N SER A 7 -16.87 -3.15 5.23
CA SER A 7 -16.00 -3.50 6.34
C SER A 7 -15.14 -2.29 6.74
N PRO A 8 -14.83 -2.12 8.03
CA PRO A 8 -13.99 -1.01 8.47
C PRO A 8 -12.62 -0.97 7.80
N ILE A 9 -12.01 -2.13 7.61
CA ILE A 9 -10.68 -2.21 6.97
C ILE A 9 -10.76 -1.81 5.50
N SER A 10 -11.76 -2.29 4.78
CA SER A 10 -11.94 -1.97 3.37
C SER A 10 -12.20 -0.48 3.18
N LYS A 11 -13.07 0.08 4.00
CA LYS A 11 -13.40 1.50 3.95
C LYS A 11 -12.18 2.36 4.24
N PHE A 12 -11.41 1.98 5.23
CA PHE A 12 -10.18 2.68 5.58
C PHE A 12 -9.19 2.61 4.42
N PHE A 13 -8.99 1.43 3.86
CA PHE A 13 -8.03 1.21 2.79
C PHE A 13 -8.33 2.08 1.56
N PHE A 14 -9.56 2.09 1.09
CA PHE A 14 -9.89 2.80 -0.14
C PHE A 14 -10.12 4.28 0.04
N LYS A 15 -10.58 4.73 1.20
CA LYS A 15 -10.94 6.13 1.42
C LYS A 15 -9.95 6.92 2.23
N GLU A 16 -9.39 6.34 3.27
CA GLU A 16 -8.55 7.09 4.20
C GLU A 16 -7.07 7.06 3.86
N THR A 17 -6.57 5.94 3.31
CA THR A 17 -5.14 5.85 3.03
C THR A 17 -4.64 6.88 2.01
N PRO A 18 -5.38 7.20 0.92
CA PRO A 18 -4.95 8.26 0.02
C PRO A 18 -4.89 9.63 0.72
N LYS A 19 -5.81 9.90 1.63
CA LYS A 19 -5.81 11.16 2.38
C LYS A 19 -4.61 11.26 3.30
N ILE A 20 -4.27 10.16 3.96
CA ILE A 20 -3.11 10.09 4.84
C ILE A 20 -1.84 10.32 4.03
N TRP A 21 -1.72 9.68 2.88
CA TRP A 21 -0.58 9.89 2.00
C TRP A 21 -0.43 11.37 1.64
N ASN A 22 -1.50 12.00 1.20
CA ASN A 22 -1.46 13.40 0.78
C ASN A 22 -1.12 14.35 1.93
N LYS A 23 -1.39 13.94 3.16
CA LYS A 23 -1.08 14.74 4.34
C LYS A 23 0.41 14.73 4.69
N TYR A 24 1.07 13.59 4.52
CA TYR A 24 2.44 13.42 4.97
C TYR A 24 3.48 13.39 3.86
N TRP A 25 3.07 13.25 2.63
CA TRP A 25 3.96 13.20 1.48
C TRP A 25 3.66 14.36 0.54
N THR A 26 4.72 15.06 0.11
CA THR A 26 4.58 16.18 -0.81
C THR A 26 4.75 15.74 -2.26
N ALA A 27 5.16 14.52 -2.50
CA ALA A 27 5.38 13.99 -3.84
C ALA A 27 4.69 12.66 -3.98
N GLY A 28 4.36 12.30 -5.21
CA GLY A 28 3.76 11.01 -5.51
C GLY A 28 2.26 11.00 -5.30
N GLU A 29 1.66 9.94 -5.83
CA GLU A 29 0.22 9.71 -5.72
C GLU A 29 0.00 8.29 -5.26
N PHE A 30 -0.70 8.12 -4.16
CA PHE A 30 -1.00 6.81 -3.60
C PHE A 30 -2.35 6.31 -4.12
N ILE A 31 -2.34 5.10 -4.69
CA ILE A 31 -3.55 4.49 -5.24
C ILE A 31 -3.75 3.11 -4.63
N PRO A 32 -4.79 2.93 -3.81
CA PRO A 32 -5.16 1.59 -3.34
C PRO A 32 -5.85 0.85 -4.49
N VAL A 33 -5.32 -0.32 -4.84
CA VAL A 33 -5.78 -1.05 -6.02
C VAL A 33 -6.73 -2.17 -5.65
N GLU A 34 -6.35 -3.01 -4.71
CA GLU A 34 -7.10 -4.20 -4.38
C GLU A 34 -6.89 -4.60 -2.93
N LEU A 35 -7.95 -5.08 -2.30
CA LEU A 35 -7.90 -5.59 -0.94
C LEU A 35 -8.75 -6.86 -0.87
N ASP A 36 -8.16 -7.94 -0.36
CA ASP A 36 -8.88 -9.18 -0.10
C ASP A 36 -8.63 -9.59 1.35
N GLU A 37 -9.63 -9.35 2.20
CA GLU A 37 -9.50 -9.64 3.63
C GLU A 37 -9.51 -11.13 3.93
N LYS A 38 -10.14 -11.94 3.08
CA LYS A 38 -10.18 -13.39 3.27
C LYS A 38 -8.84 -14.02 2.95
N LYS A 39 -8.23 -13.61 1.85
CA LYS A 39 -6.92 -14.10 1.43
C LYS A 39 -5.79 -13.33 2.10
N LYS A 40 -6.12 -12.25 2.79
CA LYS A 40 -5.18 -11.43 3.56
C LYS A 40 -4.07 -10.85 2.70
N TYR A 41 -4.48 -10.12 1.66
CA TYR A 41 -3.52 -9.36 0.86
C TYR A 41 -4.11 -8.05 0.40
N ALA A 42 -3.24 -7.12 0.04
CA ALA A 42 -3.61 -5.85 -0.54
C ALA A 42 -2.58 -5.45 -1.58
N ILE A 43 -3.03 -4.70 -2.58
CA ILE A 43 -2.14 -4.17 -3.62
C ILE A 43 -2.28 -2.67 -3.62
N VAL A 44 -1.15 -1.97 -3.55
CA VAL A 44 -1.10 -0.51 -3.59
C VAL A 44 -0.12 -0.07 -4.67
N ARG A 45 -0.38 1.10 -5.26
CA ARG A 45 0.49 1.72 -6.25
C ARG A 45 0.89 3.11 -5.80
N VAL A 46 2.10 3.51 -6.18
CA VAL A 46 2.57 4.87 -5.99
C VAL A 46 3.04 5.38 -7.34
N LYS A 47 2.39 6.43 -7.83
CA LYS A 47 2.74 7.08 -9.10
C LYS A 47 3.45 8.38 -8.84
N ASN A 48 4.22 8.84 -9.85
CA ASN A 48 4.88 10.15 -9.81
C ASN A 48 5.82 10.32 -8.63
N LEU A 49 6.39 9.23 -8.14
CA LEU A 49 7.42 9.26 -7.11
C LEU A 49 8.71 8.73 -7.70
N ASN A 50 9.60 9.65 -8.06
CA ASN A 50 10.76 9.36 -8.86
C ASN A 50 12.00 10.03 -8.25
N LEU A 51 12.16 9.88 -6.93
CA LEU A 51 13.20 10.60 -6.20
C LEU A 51 14.53 9.84 -6.18
N HIS A 52 14.59 8.72 -5.48
CA HIS A 52 15.82 7.96 -5.34
C HIS A 52 15.48 6.50 -5.02
N PRO A 53 16.27 5.53 -5.54
CA PRO A 53 15.98 4.10 -5.29
C PRO A 53 15.86 3.72 -3.82
N ILE A 54 16.51 4.43 -2.91
CA ILE A 54 16.41 4.13 -1.49
C ILE A 54 14.99 4.28 -0.96
N TYR A 55 14.17 5.09 -1.61
CA TYR A 55 12.78 5.25 -1.20
C TYR A 55 11.97 3.99 -1.41
N CYS A 56 12.41 3.08 -2.27
CA CYS A 56 11.74 1.79 -2.41
C CYS A 56 11.80 1.01 -1.10
N LEU A 57 12.95 1.01 -0.44
CA LEU A 57 13.09 0.36 0.87
C LEU A 57 12.33 1.12 1.95
N TYR A 58 12.35 2.44 1.89
CA TYR A 58 11.61 3.26 2.83
C TYR A 58 10.12 2.97 2.75
N LEU A 59 9.58 2.85 1.53
CA LEU A 59 8.17 2.56 1.32
C LEU A 59 7.80 1.16 1.79
N GLU A 60 8.69 0.18 1.63
CA GLU A 60 8.45 -1.15 2.16
C GLU A 60 8.24 -1.11 3.67
N GLY A 61 9.12 -0.42 4.39
CA GLY A 61 9.00 -0.25 5.83
C GLY A 61 7.73 0.50 6.22
N TYR A 62 7.43 1.56 5.48
CA TYR A 62 6.24 2.37 5.70
C TYR A 62 4.97 1.52 5.58
N PHE A 63 4.84 0.78 4.48
CA PHE A 63 3.65 -0.03 4.25
C PHE A 63 3.58 -1.21 5.22
N SER A 64 4.71 -1.79 5.57
CA SER A 64 4.74 -2.88 6.54
C SER A 64 4.23 -2.43 7.90
N THR A 65 4.71 -1.29 8.39
CA THR A 65 4.28 -0.73 9.67
C THR A 65 2.80 -0.38 9.62
N PHE A 66 2.37 0.25 8.53
CA PHE A 66 0.99 0.66 8.37
C PHE A 66 0.05 -0.54 8.34
N ALA A 67 0.42 -1.58 7.60
CA ALA A 67 -0.37 -2.80 7.53
C ALA A 67 -0.47 -3.49 8.88
N HIS A 68 0.63 -3.50 9.62
CA HIS A 68 0.64 -4.07 10.97
C HIS A 68 -0.35 -3.35 11.88
N LEU A 69 -0.36 -2.03 11.84
CA LEU A 69 -1.26 -1.23 12.66
C LEU A 69 -2.73 -1.43 12.28
N VAL A 70 -3.01 -1.53 10.98
CA VAL A 70 -4.39 -1.62 10.50
C VAL A 70 -4.97 -3.03 10.69
N THR A 71 -4.19 -4.06 10.39
CA THR A 71 -4.67 -5.44 10.43
C THR A 71 -4.47 -6.11 11.77
N GLY A 72 -3.53 -5.62 12.58
CA GLY A 72 -3.14 -6.27 13.81
C GLY A 72 -2.34 -7.55 13.61
N ALA A 73 -2.01 -7.88 12.37
CA ALA A 73 -1.24 -9.09 12.07
C ALA A 73 0.20 -8.95 12.53
N GLU A 74 0.78 -10.03 13.04
CA GLU A 74 2.18 -10.02 13.47
C GLU A 74 3.13 -10.21 12.30
N GLU A 75 2.73 -10.97 11.30
CA GLU A 75 3.56 -11.23 10.13
C GLU A 75 3.07 -10.44 8.93
N ILE A 76 3.92 -9.55 8.43
CA ILE A 76 3.65 -8.75 7.24
C ILE A 76 4.75 -9.03 6.23
N ASN A 77 4.35 -9.35 5.01
CA ASN A 77 5.26 -9.59 3.90
C ASN A 77 4.96 -8.59 2.79
N ILE A 78 5.96 -7.82 2.40
CA ILE A 78 5.84 -6.81 1.35
C ILE A 78 6.69 -7.24 0.16
N GLU A 79 6.08 -7.26 -1.03
CA GLU A 79 6.81 -7.54 -2.26
C GLU A 79 6.61 -6.39 -3.24
N GLU A 80 7.69 -5.80 -3.70
CA GLU A 80 7.63 -4.76 -4.71
C GLU A 80 7.50 -5.43 -6.08
N THR A 81 6.30 -5.40 -6.63
CA THR A 81 6.01 -6.07 -7.91
C THR A 81 6.35 -5.21 -9.11
N LYS A 82 6.36 -3.88 -8.95
CA LYS A 82 6.76 -2.95 -10.01
C LYS A 82 7.55 -1.80 -9.43
N CYS A 83 8.51 -1.30 -10.19
CA CYS A 83 9.39 -0.24 -9.73
C CYS A 83 9.77 0.67 -10.89
N VAL A 84 9.65 1.99 -10.68
CA VAL A 84 10.01 2.98 -11.69
C VAL A 84 11.48 2.86 -12.10
N PHE A 85 12.33 2.52 -11.15
CA PHE A 85 13.77 2.40 -11.40
C PHE A 85 14.14 1.13 -12.17
N ARG A 86 13.21 0.20 -12.35
CA ARG A 86 13.38 -0.99 -13.18
C ARG A 86 12.69 -0.86 -14.53
N GLY A 87 12.17 0.35 -14.85
CA GLY A 87 11.52 0.59 -16.11
C GLY A 87 10.00 0.57 -16.10
N ASP A 88 9.39 0.33 -14.95
CA ASP A 88 7.95 0.36 -14.81
C ASP A 88 7.43 1.79 -14.72
N GLN A 89 6.15 1.99 -15.00
CA GLN A 89 5.56 3.32 -14.99
C GLN A 89 5.21 3.81 -13.59
N TYR A 90 5.15 2.91 -12.62
CA TYR A 90 4.80 3.24 -11.25
C TYR A 90 5.39 2.18 -10.31
N HIS A 91 5.36 2.48 -9.01
CA HIS A 91 5.71 1.50 -7.99
C HIS A 91 4.46 0.72 -7.60
N GLU A 92 4.59 -0.57 -7.40
CA GLU A 92 3.48 -1.40 -6.96
C GLU A 92 3.96 -2.37 -5.89
N TYR A 93 3.18 -2.50 -4.83
CA TYR A 93 3.51 -3.35 -3.71
C TYR A 93 2.38 -4.32 -3.42
N LEU A 94 2.74 -5.59 -3.26
CA LEU A 94 1.84 -6.62 -2.79
C LEU A 94 2.08 -6.83 -1.30
N ILE A 95 1.08 -6.57 -0.50
CA ILE A 95 1.14 -6.67 0.95
C ILE A 95 0.36 -7.89 1.38
N LYS A 96 1.03 -8.83 2.04
CA LYS A 96 0.39 -10.03 2.58
C LYS A 96 0.56 -10.06 4.08
N TRP A 97 -0.45 -10.55 4.78
CA TRP A 97 -0.35 -10.69 6.23
C TRP A 97 -0.97 -11.99 6.71
N LYS A 98 -0.60 -12.38 7.92
CA LYS A 98 -1.10 -13.58 8.56
C LYS A 98 -1.66 -13.29 9.93
#